data_fd2ab2b6455882494ceac3d3c38f54ad
#
_entry.id   fd2ab2b6455882494ceac3d3c38f54ad
#
_cell.length_a   1.000
_cell.length_b   1.000
_cell.length_c   1.000
_cell.angle_alpha   90.00
_cell.angle_beta   90.00
_cell.angle_gamma   90.00
#
_symmetry.space_group_name_H-M   'P 1'
#
loop_
_entity.id
_entity.type
_entity.pdbx_description
1 polymer ?
#
loop_
_entity_poly.entity_id
_entity_poly.type
_entity_poly.pdbx_seq_one_letter_code
_entity_poly.pdbx_strand_id
1 'polypeptide(L)'
;MATRWTAADVPDQSGRTAVVTGASSGLGLETARVLAARGATVVLACRDTEKARRAAGRRIETEAGRASVRVVRLDLACLASVRQAAEEIRDTCPRLDLLINNAGVMAAPYRRTEDGFELTLATNHLGPFALTGLLLDRLLDTPGSRVVTVSSIGHRMGTGAMAFDDLQSERGYRPWPAYYQSKLANLLFTYELQSRLAAAGAATIALAAHPGNARTELWRHTPQLTRTLYRPGLRTLTFWFAQSAAAGALATLRAAADPAARGGEYYGPPGRLQYTGYPVRVESSARSHDMADARRLWELSERMTGVSYRILARSG
;
A
#
# COMPACT_ATOMS: atom_id res chain seq x y z
N MET A 1 -18.56 -5.46 -22.61
CA MET A 1 -18.57 -5.70 -21.14
C MET A 1 -17.12 -5.67 -20.69
N ALA A 2 -16.75 -4.87 -19.69
CA ALA A 2 -15.38 -4.92 -19.15
C ALA A 2 -15.12 -6.30 -18.56
N THR A 3 -14.05 -6.95 -19.00
CA THR A 3 -13.63 -8.28 -18.51
C THR A 3 -13.43 -8.21 -16.99
N ARG A 4 -14.05 -9.13 -16.26
CA ARG A 4 -13.91 -9.25 -14.80
C ARG A 4 -12.50 -9.71 -14.48
N TRP A 5 -11.66 -8.81 -13.98
CA TRP A 5 -10.32 -9.16 -13.53
C TRP A 5 -10.37 -9.78 -12.12
N THR A 6 -9.77 -10.94 -11.95
CA THR A 6 -9.83 -11.79 -10.76
C THR A 6 -8.43 -12.27 -10.35
N ALA A 7 -8.31 -13.01 -9.25
CA ALA A 7 -7.05 -13.64 -8.86
C ALA A 7 -6.56 -14.71 -9.87
N ALA A 8 -7.47 -15.26 -10.70
CA ALA A 8 -7.10 -16.19 -11.76
C ALA A 8 -6.33 -15.50 -12.91
N ASP A 9 -6.53 -14.21 -13.10
CA ASP A 9 -5.90 -13.41 -14.15
C ASP A 9 -4.50 -12.90 -13.75
N VAL A 10 -4.06 -13.15 -12.52
CA VAL A 10 -2.66 -12.90 -12.10
C VAL A 10 -1.77 -13.87 -12.86
N PRO A 11 -0.84 -13.38 -13.71
CA PRO A 11 0.06 -14.24 -14.48
C PRO A 11 1.04 -14.96 -13.55
N ASP A 12 1.79 -15.90 -14.10
CA ASP A 12 2.89 -16.56 -13.40
C ASP A 12 3.88 -15.55 -12.83
N GLN A 13 4.21 -15.72 -11.56
CA GLN A 13 5.12 -14.88 -10.79
C GLN A 13 6.39 -15.63 -10.36
N SER A 14 6.65 -16.79 -10.97
CA SER A 14 7.86 -17.58 -10.69
C SER A 14 9.12 -16.76 -10.93
N GLY A 15 10.07 -16.86 -9.99
CA GLY A 15 11.31 -16.10 -10.03
C GLY A 15 11.19 -14.62 -9.65
N ARG A 16 10.00 -14.13 -9.28
CA ARG A 16 9.78 -12.77 -8.80
C ARG A 16 9.73 -12.71 -7.28
N THR A 17 10.20 -11.60 -6.73
CA THR A 17 10.14 -11.32 -5.29
C THR A 17 9.19 -10.16 -5.01
N ALA A 18 8.24 -10.38 -4.09
CA ALA A 18 7.26 -9.40 -3.66
C ALA A 18 7.38 -9.10 -2.17
N VAL A 19 7.60 -7.85 -1.80
CA VAL A 19 7.50 -7.35 -0.42
C VAL A 19 6.12 -6.76 -0.21
N VAL A 20 5.37 -7.27 0.79
CA VAL A 20 4.03 -6.80 1.12
C VAL A 20 4.00 -6.31 2.56
N THR A 21 3.78 -5.00 2.75
CA THR A 21 3.68 -4.44 4.11
C THR A 21 2.31 -4.68 4.72
N GLY A 22 2.25 -4.93 6.04
CA GLY A 22 1.00 -5.23 6.74
C GLY A 22 0.36 -6.56 6.35
N ALA A 23 1.17 -7.54 5.97
CA ALA A 23 0.71 -8.82 5.43
C ALA A 23 0.34 -9.89 6.48
N SER A 24 0.23 -9.54 7.76
CA SER A 24 -0.18 -10.49 8.81
C SER A 24 -1.69 -10.78 8.84
N SER A 25 -2.49 -10.01 8.09
CA SER A 25 -3.94 -10.18 8.00
C SER A 25 -4.56 -9.39 6.84
N GLY A 26 -5.85 -9.57 6.61
CA GLY A 26 -6.68 -8.74 5.71
C GLY A 26 -6.16 -8.70 4.27
N LEU A 27 -6.13 -7.49 3.69
CA LEU A 27 -5.77 -7.27 2.29
C LEU A 27 -4.33 -7.70 1.97
N GLY A 28 -3.38 -7.34 2.86
CA GLY A 28 -1.97 -7.67 2.65
C GLY A 28 -1.71 -9.17 2.64
N LEU A 29 -2.36 -9.91 3.54
CA LEU A 29 -2.27 -11.37 3.56
C LEU A 29 -2.88 -12.01 2.31
N GLU A 30 -4.04 -11.53 1.85
CA GLU A 30 -4.67 -12.05 0.61
C GLU A 30 -3.83 -11.72 -0.63
N THR A 31 -3.25 -10.52 -0.69
CA THR A 31 -2.34 -10.14 -1.77
C THR A 31 -1.11 -11.05 -1.80
N ALA A 32 -0.47 -11.25 -0.64
CA ALA A 32 0.67 -12.15 -0.50
C ALA A 32 0.32 -13.60 -0.88
N ARG A 33 -0.83 -14.10 -0.43
CA ARG A 33 -1.33 -15.45 -0.73
C ARG A 33 -1.48 -15.67 -2.23
N VAL A 34 -2.11 -14.74 -2.93
CA VAL A 34 -2.32 -14.89 -4.39
C VAL A 34 -1.00 -14.81 -5.16
N LEU A 35 -0.10 -13.90 -4.79
CA LEU A 35 1.22 -13.81 -5.43
C LEU A 35 2.04 -15.08 -5.20
N ALA A 36 2.03 -15.60 -3.98
CA ALA A 36 2.70 -16.87 -3.63
C ALA A 36 2.10 -18.06 -4.38
N ALA A 37 0.77 -18.16 -4.47
CA ALA A 37 0.09 -19.20 -5.24
C ALA A 37 0.39 -19.13 -6.74
N ARG A 38 0.88 -17.99 -7.23
CA ARG A 38 1.37 -17.80 -8.60
C ARG A 38 2.89 -17.96 -8.74
N GLY A 39 3.57 -18.46 -7.71
CA GLY A 39 4.99 -18.81 -7.75
C GLY A 39 5.96 -17.73 -7.24
N ALA A 40 5.49 -16.58 -6.78
CA ALA A 40 6.36 -15.55 -6.25
C ALA A 40 7.02 -15.97 -4.93
N THR A 41 8.26 -15.55 -4.69
CA THR A 41 8.80 -15.41 -3.34
C THR A 41 8.15 -14.20 -2.67
N VAL A 42 7.50 -14.39 -1.51
CA VAL A 42 6.82 -13.30 -0.80
C VAL A 42 7.47 -13.00 0.54
N VAL A 43 7.70 -11.71 0.81
CA VAL A 43 8.17 -11.19 2.09
C VAL A 43 7.00 -10.52 2.79
N LEU A 44 6.57 -11.10 3.91
CA LEU A 44 5.53 -10.56 4.77
C LEU A 44 6.17 -9.57 5.75
N ALA A 45 6.17 -8.30 5.39
CA ALA A 45 6.75 -7.24 6.22
C ALA A 45 5.70 -6.69 7.18
N CYS A 46 5.82 -6.96 8.49
CA CYS A 46 4.80 -6.61 9.47
C CYS A 46 5.34 -6.51 10.90
N ARG A 47 4.60 -5.78 11.74
CA ARG A 47 4.98 -5.54 13.14
C ARG A 47 4.91 -6.81 14.00
N ASP A 48 3.85 -7.58 13.85
CA ASP A 48 3.62 -8.84 14.58
C ASP A 48 4.05 -10.03 13.71
N THR A 49 5.32 -10.43 13.86
CA THR A 49 5.92 -11.51 13.08
C THR A 49 5.35 -12.88 13.43
N GLU A 50 4.93 -13.09 14.69
CA GLU A 50 4.31 -14.36 15.11
C GLU A 50 2.94 -14.55 14.48
N LYS A 51 2.12 -13.47 14.44
CA LYS A 51 0.85 -13.49 13.73
C LYS A 51 1.05 -13.76 12.24
N ALA A 52 2.09 -13.16 11.64
CA ALA A 52 2.41 -13.37 10.23
C ALA A 52 2.85 -14.80 9.94
N ARG A 53 3.73 -15.40 10.75
CA ARG A 53 4.16 -16.81 10.59
C ARG A 53 2.98 -17.77 10.69
N ARG A 54 2.11 -17.57 11.70
CA ARG A 54 0.89 -18.40 11.84
C ARG A 54 -0.07 -18.23 10.66
N ALA A 55 -0.18 -17.04 10.10
CA ALA A 55 -1.04 -16.79 8.94
C ALA A 55 -0.45 -17.38 7.66
N ALA A 56 0.87 -17.28 7.47
CA ALA A 56 1.61 -17.86 6.36
C ALA A 56 1.42 -19.39 6.32
N GLY A 57 1.74 -20.08 7.41
CA GLY A 57 1.63 -21.54 7.48
C GLY A 57 0.22 -22.05 7.22
N ARG A 58 -0.83 -21.33 7.66
CA ARG A 58 -2.23 -21.76 7.47
C ARG A 58 -2.81 -21.44 6.11
N ARG A 59 -2.34 -20.37 5.43
CA ARG A 59 -3.06 -19.82 4.26
C ARG A 59 -2.20 -19.66 3.02
N ILE A 60 -0.89 -19.73 3.13
CA ILE A 60 0.01 -19.56 1.99
C ILE A 60 0.73 -20.86 1.69
N GLU A 61 1.41 -21.44 2.66
CA GLU A 61 2.23 -22.64 2.46
C GLU A 61 1.41 -23.87 2.08
N THR A 62 0.15 -23.95 2.52
CA THR A 62 -0.78 -25.03 2.16
C THR A 62 -1.25 -24.97 0.70
N GLU A 63 -1.25 -23.78 0.09
CA GLU A 63 -1.76 -23.57 -1.28
C GLU A 63 -0.63 -23.39 -2.32
N ALA A 64 0.54 -22.94 -1.88
CA ALA A 64 1.56 -22.43 -2.78
C ALA A 64 2.66 -23.43 -3.17
N GLY A 65 2.68 -24.62 -2.60
CA GLY A 65 3.56 -25.76 -2.93
C GLY A 65 5.08 -25.50 -3.01
N ARG A 66 5.53 -24.52 -3.76
CA ARG A 66 6.93 -24.12 -3.96
C ARG A 66 7.21 -22.66 -3.64
N ALA A 67 6.23 -21.88 -3.20
CA ALA A 67 6.44 -20.49 -2.88
C ALA A 67 7.31 -20.34 -1.63
N SER A 68 8.36 -19.54 -1.73
CA SER A 68 9.15 -19.16 -0.57
C SER A 68 8.44 -18.04 0.17
N VAL A 69 8.16 -18.23 1.47
CA VAL A 69 7.60 -17.20 2.36
C VAL A 69 8.65 -16.79 3.37
N ARG A 70 8.88 -15.50 3.46
CA ARG A 70 9.75 -14.89 4.49
C ARG A 70 8.93 -13.93 5.34
N VAL A 71 9.31 -13.78 6.60
CA VAL A 71 8.67 -12.83 7.50
C VAL A 71 9.73 -11.88 8.02
N VAL A 72 9.57 -10.59 7.73
CA VAL A 72 10.46 -9.51 8.17
C VAL A 72 9.70 -8.64 9.17
N ARG A 73 10.36 -8.29 10.29
CA ARG A 73 9.79 -7.36 11.25
C ARG A 73 9.84 -5.94 10.71
N LEU A 74 8.66 -5.30 10.64
CA LEU A 74 8.53 -3.92 10.16
C LEU A 74 7.47 -3.18 10.96
N ASP A 75 7.88 -2.16 11.71
CA ASP A 75 6.98 -1.15 12.25
C ASP A 75 7.16 0.16 11.47
N LEU A 76 6.19 0.50 10.64
CA LEU A 76 6.21 1.72 9.81
C LEU A 76 6.07 3.02 10.64
N ALA A 77 5.72 2.90 11.92
CA ALA A 77 5.68 4.02 12.84
C ALA A 77 7.04 4.29 13.54
N CYS A 78 8.11 3.56 13.15
CA CYS A 78 9.44 3.69 13.72
C CYS A 78 10.48 3.63 12.59
N LEU A 79 11.15 4.74 12.32
CA LEU A 79 12.14 4.83 11.22
C LEU A 79 13.33 3.90 11.42
N ALA A 80 13.74 3.64 12.66
CA ALA A 80 14.80 2.66 12.94
C ALA A 80 14.37 1.25 12.51
N SER A 81 13.11 0.85 12.80
CA SER A 81 12.55 -0.42 12.31
C SER A 81 12.44 -0.48 10.80
N VAL A 82 12.10 0.65 10.14
CA VAL A 82 12.05 0.74 8.68
C VAL A 82 13.42 0.52 8.06
N ARG A 83 14.47 1.14 8.61
CA ARG A 83 15.86 0.97 8.15
C ARG A 83 16.34 -0.47 8.32
N GLN A 84 16.14 -1.05 9.49
CA GLN A 84 16.50 -2.45 9.77
C GLN A 84 15.79 -3.43 8.83
N ALA A 85 14.48 -3.24 8.60
CA ALA A 85 13.73 -4.07 7.66
C ALA A 85 14.22 -3.92 6.22
N ALA A 86 14.58 -2.71 5.79
CA ALA A 86 15.12 -2.47 4.46
C ALA A 86 16.49 -3.17 4.29
N GLU A 87 17.37 -3.12 5.29
CA GLU A 87 18.64 -3.84 5.29
C GLU A 87 18.42 -5.36 5.19
N GLU A 88 17.58 -5.94 6.06
CA GLU A 88 17.26 -7.37 6.02
C GLU A 88 16.69 -7.81 4.66
N ILE A 89 15.79 -6.98 4.05
CA ILE A 89 15.26 -7.26 2.72
C ILE A 89 16.36 -7.20 1.66
N ARG A 90 17.24 -6.22 1.70
CA ARG A 90 18.36 -6.07 0.76
C ARG A 90 19.33 -7.25 0.82
N ASP A 91 19.63 -7.73 2.03
CA ASP A 91 20.58 -8.85 2.25
C ASP A 91 19.98 -10.18 1.82
N THR A 92 18.67 -10.35 2.01
CA THR A 92 18.00 -11.64 1.78
C THR A 92 17.27 -11.73 0.43
N CYS A 93 17.07 -10.61 -0.26
CA CYS A 93 16.38 -10.54 -1.54
C CYS A 93 17.28 -9.85 -2.58
N PRO A 94 18.06 -10.59 -3.37
CA PRO A 94 18.93 -9.99 -4.38
C PRO A 94 18.16 -9.30 -5.50
N ARG A 95 16.87 -9.64 -5.64
CA ARG A 95 15.94 -9.09 -6.61
C ARG A 95 14.66 -8.63 -5.93
N LEU A 96 14.13 -7.48 -6.32
CA LEU A 96 12.85 -6.95 -5.82
C LEU A 96 11.96 -6.50 -6.99
N ASP A 97 10.93 -7.30 -7.28
CA ASP A 97 10.01 -7.03 -8.39
C ASP A 97 8.80 -6.20 -7.97
N LEU A 98 8.29 -6.44 -6.76
CA LEU A 98 7.08 -5.81 -6.27
C LEU A 98 7.28 -5.29 -4.84
N LEU A 99 7.11 -3.99 -4.65
CA LEU A 99 6.96 -3.39 -3.34
C LEU A 99 5.51 -2.92 -3.16
N ILE A 100 4.79 -3.56 -2.24
CA ILE A 100 3.39 -3.26 -2.00
C ILE A 100 3.23 -2.57 -0.65
N ASN A 101 3.11 -1.25 -0.68
CA ASN A 101 2.84 -0.38 0.46
C ASN A 101 1.36 -0.48 0.84
N ASN A 102 0.99 -1.60 1.51
CA ASN A 102 -0.38 -1.91 1.88
C ASN A 102 -0.72 -1.57 3.33
N ALA A 103 0.25 -1.60 4.24
CA ALA A 103 0.01 -1.35 5.65
C ALA A 103 -0.61 0.04 5.90
N GLY A 104 -1.40 0.13 6.95
CA GLY A 104 -1.99 1.39 7.36
C GLY A 104 -2.82 1.26 8.63
N VAL A 105 -3.11 2.41 9.24
CA VAL A 105 -4.04 2.58 10.34
C VAL A 105 -5.16 3.54 9.94
N MET A 106 -6.33 3.38 10.54
CA MET A 106 -7.50 4.21 10.25
C MET A 106 -8.18 4.64 11.53
N ALA A 107 -8.53 5.91 11.61
CA ALA A 107 -9.22 6.50 12.75
C ALA A 107 -8.55 6.19 14.12
N ALA A 108 -7.23 6.10 14.14
CA ALA A 108 -6.46 5.88 15.36
C ALA A 108 -6.56 7.11 16.28
N PRO A 109 -6.49 6.93 17.61
CA PRO A 109 -6.34 8.06 18.54
C PRO A 109 -5.03 8.82 18.26
N TYR A 110 -5.01 10.11 18.61
CA TYR A 110 -3.78 10.89 18.50
C TYR A 110 -2.67 10.26 19.35
N ARG A 111 -1.54 10.05 18.70
CA ARG A 111 -0.31 9.61 19.36
C ARG A 111 0.88 10.05 18.53
N ARG A 112 1.95 10.47 19.18
CA ARG A 112 3.25 10.65 18.56
C ARG A 112 4.04 9.35 18.56
N THR A 113 4.76 9.10 17.50
CA THR A 113 5.73 8.00 17.40
C THR A 113 7.02 8.35 18.16
N GLU A 114 7.93 7.38 18.28
CA GLU A 114 9.27 7.61 18.85
C GLU A 114 10.06 8.65 18.05
N ASP A 115 9.84 8.73 16.74
CA ASP A 115 10.44 9.73 15.84
C ASP A 115 9.73 11.12 15.94
N GLY A 116 8.71 11.27 16.79
CA GLY A 116 7.99 12.53 17.01
C GLY A 116 6.87 12.81 16.02
N PHE A 117 6.51 11.88 15.12
CA PHE A 117 5.46 12.08 14.10
C PHE A 117 4.08 11.65 14.57
N GLU A 118 3.03 12.26 13.99
CA GLU A 118 1.66 11.78 14.18
C GLU A 118 1.54 10.35 13.62
N LEU A 119 0.92 9.46 14.40
CA LEU A 119 0.89 8.02 14.14
C LEU A 119 0.31 7.64 12.77
N THR A 120 -0.77 8.33 12.33
CA THR A 120 -1.42 8.00 11.06
C THR A 120 -0.57 8.45 9.88
N LEU A 121 0.00 9.65 9.95
CA LEU A 121 0.93 10.16 8.95
C LEU A 121 2.19 9.28 8.87
N ALA A 122 2.77 8.94 10.02
CA ALA A 122 3.94 8.08 10.10
C ALA A 122 3.70 6.71 9.46
N THR A 123 2.65 6.01 9.91
CA THR A 123 2.38 4.63 9.48
C THR A 123 1.93 4.55 8.03
N ASN A 124 1.08 5.50 7.58
CA ASN A 124 0.44 5.42 6.26
C ASN A 124 1.27 6.05 5.15
N HIS A 125 2.14 7.02 5.48
CA HIS A 125 2.89 7.78 4.49
C HIS A 125 4.40 7.78 4.73
N LEU A 126 4.90 8.33 5.85
CA LEU A 126 6.35 8.54 6.06
C LEU A 126 7.13 7.23 6.11
N GLY A 127 6.61 6.21 6.80
CA GLY A 127 7.22 4.88 6.85
C GLY A 127 7.28 4.21 5.47
N PRO A 128 6.18 4.12 4.71
CA PRO A 128 6.19 3.65 3.32
C PRO A 128 7.09 4.48 2.40
N PHE A 129 7.12 5.80 2.55
CA PHE A 129 8.05 6.67 1.85
C PHE A 129 9.50 6.25 2.15
N ALA A 130 9.89 6.19 3.41
CA ALA A 130 11.24 5.81 3.80
C ALA A 130 11.62 4.39 3.30
N LEU A 131 10.72 3.40 3.47
CA LEU A 131 10.96 2.04 2.99
C LEU A 131 11.17 1.99 1.48
N THR A 132 10.35 2.72 0.72
CA THR A 132 10.47 2.75 -0.75
C THR A 132 11.79 3.37 -1.16
N GLY A 133 12.21 4.48 -0.55
CA GLY A 133 13.49 5.14 -0.85
C GLY A 133 14.70 4.26 -0.52
N LEU A 134 14.65 3.52 0.60
CA LEU A 134 15.71 2.61 1.05
C LEU A 134 15.84 1.34 0.18
N LEU A 135 14.77 0.95 -0.51
CA LEU A 135 14.74 -0.21 -1.41
C LEU A 135 14.79 0.16 -2.90
N LEU A 136 14.90 1.46 -3.20
CA LEU A 136 14.71 1.96 -4.54
C LEU A 136 15.76 1.44 -5.53
N ASP A 137 17.00 1.30 -5.13
CA ASP A 137 18.06 0.75 -5.95
C ASP A 137 17.76 -0.68 -6.39
N ARG A 138 17.28 -1.54 -5.48
CA ARG A 138 16.86 -2.91 -5.81
C ARG A 138 15.70 -2.96 -6.82
N LEU A 139 14.77 -2.00 -6.69
CA LEU A 139 13.67 -1.85 -7.65
C LEU A 139 14.19 -1.37 -9.02
N LEU A 140 15.06 -0.36 -9.04
CA LEU A 140 15.62 0.18 -10.27
C LEU A 140 16.49 -0.83 -11.02
N ASP A 141 17.21 -1.71 -10.30
CA ASP A 141 18.02 -2.79 -10.85
C ASP A 141 17.19 -3.99 -11.34
N THR A 142 15.88 -3.98 -11.09
CA THR A 142 14.96 -5.04 -11.50
C THR A 142 14.02 -4.54 -12.61
N PRO A 143 14.29 -4.83 -13.90
CA PRO A 143 13.44 -4.38 -15.00
C PRO A 143 11.99 -4.84 -14.83
N GLY A 144 11.04 -3.91 -15.01
CA GLY A 144 9.61 -4.19 -14.87
C GLY A 144 9.14 -4.31 -13.41
N SER A 145 9.94 -3.88 -12.45
CA SER A 145 9.54 -3.77 -11.05
C SER A 145 8.44 -2.73 -10.85
N ARG A 146 7.68 -2.88 -9.75
CA ARG A 146 6.56 -2.00 -9.45
C ARG A 146 6.51 -1.61 -7.97
N VAL A 147 6.20 -0.35 -7.72
CA VAL A 147 5.78 0.14 -6.40
C VAL A 147 4.28 0.36 -6.43
N VAL A 148 3.54 -0.37 -5.61
CA VAL A 148 2.08 -0.24 -5.50
C VAL A 148 1.72 0.32 -4.14
N THR A 149 1.11 1.51 -4.12
CA THR A 149 0.71 2.17 -2.86
C THR A 149 -0.79 2.09 -2.67
N VAL A 150 -1.20 1.54 -1.51
CA VAL A 150 -2.63 1.39 -1.19
C VAL A 150 -3.17 2.67 -0.57
N SER A 151 -4.04 3.34 -1.33
CA SER A 151 -4.82 4.49 -0.90
C SER A 151 -6.22 4.08 -0.44
N SER A 152 -7.19 4.97 -0.52
CA SER A 152 -8.60 4.77 -0.13
C SER A 152 -9.48 5.78 -0.87
N ILE A 153 -10.76 5.47 -1.03
CA ILE A 153 -11.78 6.47 -1.40
C ILE A 153 -11.82 7.64 -0.43
N GLY A 154 -11.30 7.45 0.81
CA GLY A 154 -11.14 8.50 1.81
C GLY A 154 -10.31 9.71 1.35
N HIS A 155 -9.42 9.56 0.35
CA HIS A 155 -8.67 10.69 -0.22
C HIS A 155 -9.56 11.79 -0.82
N ARG A 156 -10.81 11.47 -1.15
CA ARG A 156 -11.82 12.41 -1.67
C ARG A 156 -12.57 13.17 -0.57
N MET A 157 -12.40 12.73 0.68
CA MET A 157 -13.14 13.26 1.83
C MET A 157 -12.33 14.34 2.56
N GLY A 158 -12.97 15.03 3.51
CA GLY A 158 -12.39 16.13 4.25
C GLY A 158 -12.29 17.41 3.42
N THR A 159 -11.30 18.24 3.70
CA THR A 159 -11.03 19.49 2.96
C THR A 159 -10.48 19.21 1.56
N GLY A 160 -10.06 17.97 1.33
CA GLY A 160 -9.42 17.50 0.09
C GLY A 160 -8.08 18.16 -0.21
N ALA A 161 -7.48 18.92 0.70
CA ALA A 161 -6.16 19.54 0.57
C ALA A 161 -5.22 19.03 1.66
N MET A 162 -3.94 19.07 1.38
CA MET A 162 -2.91 18.80 2.37
C MET A 162 -2.79 19.99 3.35
N ALA A 163 -2.87 19.73 4.65
CA ALA A 163 -2.65 20.75 5.67
C ALA A 163 -1.15 20.90 5.95
N PHE A 164 -0.42 21.47 5.01
CA PHE A 164 1.04 21.62 5.13
C PHE A 164 1.49 22.42 6.34
N ASP A 165 0.66 23.33 6.83
CA ASP A 165 0.95 24.15 8.01
C ASP A 165 0.70 23.39 9.32
N ASP A 166 0.10 22.21 9.27
CA ASP A 166 -0.19 21.35 10.40
C ASP A 166 -0.27 19.85 10.00
N LEU A 167 0.74 19.37 9.29
CA LEU A 167 0.82 17.96 8.86
C LEU A 167 0.74 16.97 10.03
N GLN A 168 1.21 17.40 11.20
CA GLN A 168 1.22 16.58 12.43
C GLN A 168 -0.11 16.69 13.22
N SER A 169 -1.07 17.48 12.72
CA SER A 169 -2.38 17.70 13.34
C SER A 169 -2.28 18.16 14.82
N GLU A 170 -1.32 19.01 15.14
CA GLU A 170 -1.05 19.49 16.50
C GLU A 170 -2.11 20.48 17.00
N ARG A 171 -2.73 21.26 16.09
CA ARG A 171 -3.71 22.30 16.43
C ARG A 171 -5.13 21.78 16.60
N GLY A 172 -5.38 20.50 16.38
CA GLY A 172 -6.72 19.93 16.52
C GLY A 172 -6.87 18.61 15.79
N TYR A 173 -6.45 17.56 16.45
CA TYR A 173 -6.52 16.22 15.87
C TYR A 173 -7.94 15.72 15.72
N ARG A 174 -8.28 15.27 14.51
CA ARG A 174 -9.49 14.52 14.22
C ARG A 174 -9.11 13.24 13.46
N PRO A 175 -9.47 12.05 13.99
CA PRO A 175 -9.00 10.77 13.44
C PRO A 175 -9.32 10.54 11.97
N TRP A 176 -10.52 10.91 11.54
CA TRP A 176 -10.93 10.75 10.13
C TRP A 176 -10.23 11.73 9.18
N PRO A 177 -10.18 13.04 9.43
CA PRO A 177 -9.38 13.98 8.65
C PRO A 177 -7.90 13.57 8.53
N ALA A 178 -7.25 13.13 9.62
CA ALA A 178 -5.88 12.66 9.58
C ALA A 178 -5.73 11.44 8.65
N TYR A 179 -6.67 10.49 8.71
CA TYR A 179 -6.70 9.36 7.81
C TYR A 179 -6.89 9.78 6.34
N TYR A 180 -7.87 10.66 6.04
CA TYR A 180 -8.12 11.14 4.69
C TYR A 180 -6.91 11.83 4.10
N GLN A 181 -6.26 12.69 4.88
CA GLN A 181 -5.03 13.37 4.50
C GLN A 181 -3.90 12.38 4.20
N SER A 182 -3.72 11.36 5.04
CA SER A 182 -2.70 10.32 4.80
C SER A 182 -2.94 9.55 3.50
N LYS A 183 -4.22 9.35 3.10
CA LYS A 183 -4.57 8.65 1.86
C LYS A 183 -4.45 9.55 0.62
N LEU A 184 -4.62 10.85 0.76
CA LEU A 184 -4.25 11.82 -0.27
C LEU A 184 -2.73 11.87 -0.44
N ALA A 185 -1.97 11.90 0.66
CA ALA A 185 -0.51 11.86 0.65
C ALA A 185 0.04 10.64 -0.11
N ASN A 186 -0.61 9.47 0.04
CA ASN A 186 -0.23 8.27 -0.70
C ASN A 186 -0.40 8.40 -2.22
N LEU A 187 -1.41 9.12 -2.69
CA LEU A 187 -1.59 9.39 -4.13
C LEU A 187 -0.58 10.40 -4.64
N LEU A 188 -0.40 11.53 -3.93
CA LEU A 188 0.61 12.55 -4.25
C LEU A 188 2.00 11.92 -4.35
N PHE A 189 2.36 11.08 -3.38
CA PHE A 189 3.60 10.31 -3.39
C PHE A 189 3.72 9.41 -4.62
N THR A 190 2.67 8.65 -4.93
CA THR A 190 2.69 7.72 -6.07
C THR A 190 2.90 8.45 -7.39
N TYR A 191 2.20 9.56 -7.60
CA TYR A 191 2.29 10.32 -8.85
C TYR A 191 3.62 11.07 -8.98
N GLU A 192 4.15 11.62 -7.88
CA GLU A 192 5.47 12.24 -7.88
C GLU A 192 6.57 11.19 -8.12
N LEU A 193 6.49 10.03 -7.47
CA LEU A 193 7.42 8.93 -7.70
C LEU A 193 7.39 8.50 -9.18
N GLN A 194 6.20 8.31 -9.75
CA GLN A 194 6.06 7.96 -11.17
C GLN A 194 6.65 9.03 -12.10
N SER A 195 6.41 10.30 -11.80
CA SER A 195 6.96 11.41 -12.58
C SER A 195 8.50 11.39 -12.58
N ARG A 196 9.11 11.18 -11.41
CA ARG A 196 10.56 11.08 -11.26
C ARG A 196 11.14 9.85 -11.94
N LEU A 197 10.50 8.70 -11.82
CA LEU A 197 10.89 7.47 -12.50
C LEU A 197 10.85 7.64 -14.03
N ALA A 198 9.77 8.22 -14.54
CA ALA A 198 9.61 8.47 -15.97
C ALA A 198 10.66 9.47 -16.49
N ALA A 199 10.92 10.55 -15.76
CA ALA A 199 11.95 11.55 -16.12
C ALA A 199 13.36 10.94 -16.18
N ALA A 200 13.63 9.92 -15.37
CA ALA A 200 14.90 9.19 -15.36
C ALA A 200 14.97 8.03 -16.36
N GLY A 201 13.91 7.78 -17.15
CA GLY A 201 13.85 6.65 -18.07
C GLY A 201 13.85 5.27 -17.39
N ALA A 202 13.42 5.21 -16.12
CA ALA A 202 13.42 3.96 -15.37
C ALA A 202 12.35 2.98 -15.89
N ALA A 203 12.70 1.69 -15.93
CA ALA A 203 11.74 0.63 -16.26
C ALA A 203 10.82 0.27 -15.07
N THR A 204 11.14 0.77 -13.88
CA THR A 204 10.30 0.68 -12.67
C THR A 204 9.11 1.63 -12.81
N ILE A 205 7.92 1.18 -12.40
CA ILE A 205 6.71 2.02 -12.40
C ILE A 205 6.08 2.09 -11.01
N ALA A 206 5.46 3.23 -10.71
CA ALA A 206 4.68 3.44 -9.51
C ALA A 206 3.18 3.50 -9.84
N LEU A 207 2.36 2.79 -9.07
CA LEU A 207 0.91 2.69 -9.24
C LEU A 207 0.21 2.83 -7.89
N ALA A 208 -1.06 3.19 -7.94
CA ALA A 208 -1.91 3.21 -6.76
C ALA A 208 -3.08 2.23 -6.89
N ALA A 209 -3.59 1.79 -5.72
CA ALA A 209 -4.79 0.98 -5.63
C ALA A 209 -5.63 1.37 -4.42
N HIS A 210 -6.94 1.12 -4.48
CA HIS A 210 -7.77 1.13 -3.27
C HIS A 210 -8.72 -0.06 -3.25
N PRO A 211 -8.97 -0.61 -2.05
CA PRO A 211 -9.72 -1.83 -1.89
C PRO A 211 -11.24 -1.64 -1.91
N GLY A 212 -11.74 -0.46 -2.26
CA GLY A 212 -13.13 -0.12 -2.00
C GLY A 212 -13.45 -0.13 -0.50
N ASN A 213 -14.66 -0.53 -0.15
CA ASN A 213 -15.09 -0.69 1.23
C ASN A 213 -14.90 -2.17 1.66
N ALA A 214 -13.66 -2.53 2.02
CA ALA A 214 -13.31 -3.90 2.37
C ALA A 214 -13.43 -4.15 3.88
N ARG A 215 -13.91 -5.35 4.25
CA ARG A 215 -13.97 -5.83 5.63
C ARG A 215 -12.59 -6.31 6.07
N THR A 216 -11.91 -5.48 6.86
CA THR A 216 -10.56 -5.77 7.36
C THR A 216 -10.44 -5.40 8.83
N GLU A 217 -9.35 -5.81 9.47
CA GLU A 217 -9.02 -5.39 10.84
C GLU A 217 -8.79 -3.86 10.97
N LEU A 218 -8.76 -3.13 9.88
CA LEU A 218 -8.60 -1.68 9.86
C LEU A 218 -9.72 -0.96 10.63
N TRP A 219 -10.92 -1.55 10.71
CA TRP A 219 -12.09 -1.06 11.42
C TRP A 219 -12.02 -1.21 12.95
N ARG A 220 -10.94 -1.75 13.51
CA ARG A 220 -10.82 -2.02 14.95
C ARG A 220 -10.93 -0.79 15.86
N HIS A 221 -10.59 0.39 15.36
CA HIS A 221 -10.64 1.66 16.10
C HIS A 221 -11.94 2.44 15.89
N THR A 222 -12.89 1.91 15.12
CA THR A 222 -14.17 2.56 14.88
C THR A 222 -15.21 2.19 15.96
N PRO A 223 -16.26 3.02 16.17
CA PRO A 223 -17.33 2.76 17.14
C PRO A 223 -17.94 1.36 16.96
N GLN A 224 -18.39 0.78 18.08
CA GLN A 224 -18.90 -0.59 18.13
C GLN A 224 -20.11 -0.82 17.20
N LEU A 225 -20.97 0.21 17.04
CA LEU A 225 -22.11 0.17 16.12
C LEU A 225 -21.66 -0.02 14.67
N THR A 226 -20.63 0.72 14.22
CA THR A 226 -20.05 0.57 12.88
C THR A 226 -19.45 -0.82 12.70
N ARG A 227 -18.74 -1.35 13.70
CA ARG A 227 -18.16 -2.70 13.66
C ARG A 227 -19.22 -3.80 13.50
N THR A 228 -20.43 -3.60 14.02
CA THR A 228 -21.53 -4.55 13.88
C THR A 228 -21.96 -4.73 12.43
N LEU A 229 -21.97 -3.67 11.62
CA LEU A 229 -22.30 -3.74 10.18
C LEU A 229 -21.30 -4.59 9.37
N TYR A 230 -20.09 -4.75 9.90
CA TYR A 230 -19.02 -5.53 9.25
C TYR A 230 -18.90 -6.96 9.80
N ARG A 231 -19.82 -7.42 10.67
CA ARG A 231 -19.82 -8.80 11.19
C ARG A 231 -20.10 -9.81 10.07
N PRO A 232 -19.44 -10.99 10.11
CA PRO A 232 -19.63 -12.04 9.10
C PRO A 232 -21.09 -12.44 8.89
N GLY A 233 -21.91 -12.46 9.94
CA GLY A 233 -23.34 -12.82 9.88
C GLY A 233 -24.23 -11.86 9.07
N LEU A 234 -23.78 -10.62 8.84
CA LEU A 234 -24.51 -9.62 8.03
C LEU A 234 -24.00 -9.54 6.58
N ARG A 235 -23.16 -10.48 6.15
CA ARG A 235 -22.49 -10.46 4.85
C ARG A 235 -23.47 -10.43 3.68
N THR A 236 -24.56 -11.15 3.76
CA THR A 236 -25.60 -11.22 2.72
C THR A 236 -26.43 -9.94 2.60
N LEU A 237 -26.59 -9.18 3.68
CA LEU A 237 -27.34 -7.94 3.69
C LEU A 237 -26.49 -6.71 3.29
N THR A 238 -25.17 -6.81 3.38
CA THR A 238 -24.24 -5.70 3.18
C THR A 238 -23.29 -5.92 2.00
N PHE A 239 -23.54 -6.91 1.12
CA PHE A 239 -22.66 -7.26 -0.01
C PHE A 239 -22.48 -6.12 -1.02
N TRP A 240 -23.47 -5.26 -1.18
CA TRP A 240 -23.45 -4.09 -2.06
C TRP A 240 -22.62 -2.94 -1.49
N PHE A 241 -22.42 -2.92 -0.17
CA PHE A 241 -21.73 -1.84 0.55
C PHE A 241 -20.32 -2.24 0.97
N ALA A 242 -20.08 -3.51 1.32
CA ALA A 242 -18.78 -3.97 1.83
C ALA A 242 -18.39 -5.32 1.22
N GLN A 243 -17.14 -5.39 0.75
CA GLN A 243 -16.58 -6.59 0.14
C GLN A 243 -15.62 -7.33 1.08
N SER A 244 -15.29 -8.59 0.74
CA SER A 244 -14.32 -9.38 1.47
C SER A 244 -12.89 -8.84 1.30
N ALA A 245 -11.97 -9.24 2.19
CA ALA A 245 -10.55 -8.93 2.03
C ALA A 245 -10.00 -9.49 0.71
N ALA A 246 -10.42 -10.68 0.30
CA ALA A 246 -10.02 -11.27 -0.99
C ALA A 246 -10.48 -10.42 -2.18
N ALA A 247 -11.74 -9.96 -2.18
CA ALA A 247 -12.23 -9.07 -3.25
C ALA A 247 -11.52 -7.70 -3.22
N GLY A 248 -11.27 -7.14 -2.03
CA GLY A 248 -10.55 -5.88 -1.88
C GLY A 248 -9.09 -5.94 -2.32
N ALA A 249 -8.43 -7.09 -2.16
CA ALA A 249 -7.06 -7.30 -2.60
C ALA A 249 -6.89 -7.30 -4.13
N LEU A 250 -7.97 -7.56 -4.89
CA LEU A 250 -7.90 -7.63 -6.35
C LEU A 250 -7.41 -6.33 -7.01
N ALA A 251 -7.73 -5.16 -6.44
CA ALA A 251 -7.25 -3.89 -6.99
C ALA A 251 -5.72 -3.75 -6.86
N THR A 252 -5.19 -4.12 -5.70
CA THR A 252 -3.74 -4.16 -5.46
C THR A 252 -3.06 -5.20 -6.36
N LEU A 253 -3.64 -6.39 -6.49
CA LEU A 253 -3.12 -7.45 -7.36
C LEU A 253 -3.12 -7.04 -8.83
N ARG A 254 -4.17 -6.35 -9.30
CA ARG A 254 -4.23 -5.85 -10.66
C ARG A 254 -3.14 -4.81 -10.92
N ALA A 255 -2.97 -3.83 -10.05
CA ALA A 255 -1.88 -2.86 -10.14
C ALA A 255 -0.50 -3.54 -10.12
N ALA A 256 -0.33 -4.57 -9.29
CA ALA A 256 0.94 -5.27 -9.12
C ALA A 256 1.29 -6.20 -10.29
N ALA A 257 0.30 -6.85 -10.93
CA ALA A 257 0.56 -7.99 -11.80
C ALA A 257 -0.10 -7.94 -13.19
N ASP A 258 -1.06 -7.03 -13.44
CA ASP A 258 -1.66 -6.91 -14.78
C ASP A 258 -0.58 -6.43 -15.79
N PRO A 259 -0.25 -7.22 -16.84
CA PRO A 259 0.74 -6.81 -17.84
C PRO A 259 0.38 -5.52 -18.58
N ALA A 260 -0.91 -5.18 -18.65
CA ALA A 260 -1.39 -3.96 -19.30
C ALA A 260 -1.31 -2.72 -18.39
N ALA A 261 -0.98 -2.87 -17.09
CA ALA A 261 -0.92 -1.75 -16.17
C ALA A 261 0.27 -0.82 -16.50
N ARG A 262 0.00 0.49 -16.45
CA ARG A 262 0.97 1.54 -16.75
C ARG A 262 1.25 2.39 -15.52
N GLY A 263 2.44 2.96 -15.46
CA GLY A 263 2.82 3.85 -14.38
C GLY A 263 1.86 5.04 -14.22
N GLY A 264 1.57 5.41 -12.97
CA GLY A 264 0.62 6.46 -12.63
C GLY A 264 -0.85 6.04 -12.62
N GLU A 265 -1.19 4.81 -13.00
CA GLU A 265 -2.58 4.37 -12.96
C GLU A 265 -3.06 4.08 -11.54
N TYR A 266 -4.35 4.26 -11.33
CA TYR A 266 -5.06 4.00 -10.07
C TYR A 266 -6.14 2.95 -10.29
N TYR A 267 -6.13 1.90 -9.48
CA TYR A 267 -7.04 0.77 -9.59
C TYR A 267 -7.98 0.70 -8.39
N GLY A 268 -9.25 0.46 -8.65
CA GLY A 268 -10.29 0.30 -7.62
C GLY A 268 -11.55 -0.36 -8.16
N PRO A 269 -12.55 -0.59 -7.31
CA PRO A 269 -13.86 -1.05 -7.76
C PRO A 269 -14.52 -0.04 -8.71
N PRO A 270 -15.37 -0.52 -9.65
CA PRO A 270 -16.07 0.33 -10.59
C PRO A 270 -17.20 1.13 -9.93
N GLY A 271 -17.81 2.01 -10.75
CA GLY A 271 -19.00 2.78 -10.37
C GLY A 271 -18.68 4.04 -9.58
N ARG A 272 -19.72 4.87 -9.38
CA ARG A 272 -19.57 6.21 -8.82
C ARG A 272 -19.07 6.24 -7.37
N LEU A 273 -19.48 5.25 -6.55
CA LEU A 273 -19.08 5.15 -5.15
C LEU A 273 -17.80 4.33 -4.94
N GLN A 274 -17.42 3.51 -5.91
CA GLN A 274 -16.21 2.68 -5.86
C GLN A 274 -16.11 1.82 -4.58
N TYR A 275 -17.24 1.32 -4.06
CA TYR A 275 -17.26 0.56 -2.81
C TYR A 275 -16.98 -0.92 -3.01
N THR A 276 -17.56 -1.52 -4.05
CA THR A 276 -17.47 -2.96 -4.31
C THR A 276 -17.38 -3.26 -5.81
N GLY A 277 -16.86 -4.43 -6.14
CA GLY A 277 -16.79 -4.91 -7.52
C GLY A 277 -15.39 -5.29 -7.96
N TYR A 278 -15.29 -5.82 -9.19
CA TYR A 278 -14.03 -6.20 -9.79
C TYR A 278 -13.21 -4.94 -10.15
N PRO A 279 -11.89 -4.94 -9.92
CA PRO A 279 -11.08 -3.76 -10.09
C PRO A 279 -11.02 -3.32 -11.56
N VAL A 280 -11.14 -2.01 -11.74
CA VAL A 280 -10.90 -1.33 -13.02
C VAL A 280 -9.92 -0.18 -12.79
N ARG A 281 -9.38 0.39 -13.87
CA ARG A 281 -8.72 1.68 -13.78
C ARG A 281 -9.77 2.72 -13.42
N VAL A 282 -9.48 3.51 -12.38
CA VAL A 282 -10.35 4.57 -11.87
C VAL A 282 -9.59 5.88 -11.77
N GLU A 283 -10.32 6.98 -11.75
CA GLU A 283 -9.74 8.29 -11.52
C GLU A 283 -9.68 8.58 -10.01
N SER A 284 -8.63 9.26 -9.59
CA SER A 284 -8.51 9.85 -8.27
C SER A 284 -9.06 11.29 -8.25
N SER A 285 -9.02 11.96 -7.09
CA SER A 285 -9.48 13.36 -7.00
C SER A 285 -8.53 14.29 -7.75
N ALA A 286 -9.05 15.42 -8.27
CA ALA A 286 -8.23 16.43 -8.95
C ALA A 286 -7.04 16.90 -8.07
N ARG A 287 -7.25 17.00 -6.75
CA ARG A 287 -6.21 17.41 -5.79
C ARG A 287 -5.06 16.42 -5.66
N SER A 288 -5.29 15.14 -5.90
CA SER A 288 -4.20 14.15 -5.92
C SER A 288 -3.24 14.31 -7.10
N HIS A 289 -3.62 15.11 -8.09
CA HIS A 289 -2.82 15.46 -9.26
C HIS A 289 -2.20 16.86 -9.16
N ASP A 290 -2.29 17.52 -8.00
CA ASP A 290 -1.59 18.78 -7.77
C ASP A 290 -0.08 18.51 -7.62
N MET A 291 0.67 18.83 -8.66
CA MET A 291 2.10 18.57 -8.71
C MET A 291 2.92 19.51 -7.80
N ALA A 292 2.38 20.67 -7.44
CA ALA A 292 3.03 21.54 -6.48
C ALA A 292 2.93 20.95 -5.06
N ASP A 293 1.74 20.51 -4.68
CA ASP A 293 1.51 19.78 -3.42
C ASP A 293 2.32 18.49 -3.36
N ALA A 294 2.41 17.73 -4.47
CA ALA A 294 3.17 16.50 -4.54
C ALA A 294 4.67 16.73 -4.29
N ARG A 295 5.27 17.74 -4.92
CA ARG A 295 6.68 18.11 -4.71
C ARG A 295 6.93 18.63 -3.30
N ARG A 296 6.04 19.49 -2.78
CA ARG A 296 6.14 20.00 -1.40
C ARG A 296 6.08 18.88 -0.38
N LEU A 297 5.15 17.94 -0.55
CA LEU A 297 5.04 16.76 0.31
C LEU A 297 6.29 15.87 0.22
N TRP A 298 6.81 15.67 -0.98
CA TRP A 298 8.03 14.90 -1.20
C TRP A 298 9.21 15.46 -0.43
N GLU A 299 9.50 16.76 -0.60
CA GLU A 299 10.60 17.45 0.09
C GLU A 299 10.44 17.42 1.61
N LEU A 300 9.21 17.58 2.10
CA LEU A 300 8.91 17.46 3.54
C LEU A 300 9.17 16.03 4.02
N SER A 301 8.75 15.03 3.25
CA SER A 301 8.96 13.62 3.59
C SER A 301 10.43 13.25 3.61
N GLU A 302 11.25 13.73 2.67
CA GLU A 302 12.70 13.54 2.69
C GLU A 302 13.33 14.15 3.94
N ARG A 303 12.97 15.40 4.28
CA ARG A 303 13.48 16.05 5.49
C ARG A 303 13.07 15.33 6.78
N MET A 304 11.81 14.90 6.88
CA MET A 304 11.28 14.24 8.07
C MET A 304 11.85 12.84 8.26
N THR A 305 12.03 12.08 7.17
CA THR A 305 12.53 10.70 7.25
C THR A 305 14.06 10.60 7.19
N GLY A 306 14.73 11.64 6.69
CA GLY A 306 16.16 11.61 6.38
C GLY A 306 16.50 10.62 5.25
N VAL A 307 15.52 10.28 4.41
CA VAL A 307 15.71 9.37 3.25
C VAL A 307 15.52 10.15 1.96
N SER A 308 16.57 10.25 1.17
CA SER A 308 16.55 10.88 -0.14
C SER A 308 16.53 9.84 -1.26
N TYR A 309 15.79 10.14 -2.32
CA TYR A 309 15.65 9.25 -3.46
C TYR A 309 16.68 9.57 -4.53
N ARG A 310 17.61 8.65 -4.74
CA ARG A 310 18.63 8.78 -5.81
C ARG A 310 18.11 8.11 -7.08
N ILE A 311 17.29 8.85 -7.83
CA ILE A 311 16.83 8.42 -9.16
C ILE A 311 17.72 9.10 -10.18
N LEU A 312 18.80 8.42 -10.59
CA LEU A 312 19.72 8.95 -11.60
C LEU A 312 19.18 8.58 -12.99
N ALA A 313 19.28 9.53 -13.94
CA ALA A 313 19.05 9.22 -15.35
C ALA A 313 20.03 8.11 -15.76
N ARG A 314 19.54 7.02 -16.31
CA ARG A 314 20.40 5.99 -16.91
C ARG A 314 20.96 6.59 -18.20
N SER A 315 22.29 6.74 -18.25
CA SER A 315 22.99 6.99 -19.50
C SER A 315 22.69 5.82 -20.42
N GLY A 316 22.03 6.10 -21.55
CA GLY A 316 21.70 5.13 -22.58
C GLY A 316 22.94 4.56 -23.26
#